data_9e956813c6b6fca8333dd485129d84d7
#
_entry.id   9e956813c6b6fca8333dd485129d84d7
#
_cell.length_a   1.000
_cell.length_b   1.000
_cell.length_c   1.000
_cell.angle_alpha   90.00
_cell.angle_beta   90.00
_cell.angle_gamma   90.00
#
_symmetry.space_group_name_H-M   'P 1'
#
loop_
_entity.id
_entity.type
_entity.pdbx_description
1 polymer ?
#
loop_
_entity_poly.entity_id
_entity_poly.type
_entity_poly.pdbx_seq_one_letter_code
_entity_poly.pdbx_strand_id
1 'polypeptide(L)'
;IDLEQSLHAVSERVPQSDAFYAKLAAEFSVHILTPSAPVFDTNVHPDRPVNRTRLIAPNGKSAVQDKQIMTVFERDPWDVATGSGPLKLFDTSLGKIGVLICYDSEFPLLGRALIEAGAAYILVPSCTEALAGYWRVRIGAISRALEGQCVTAMASVVGNVDWSKSVDAGSGMGGIFGPPDTGFPSTGVIAEGILNQAGWTIADAPLGEIEHVRKTGVVRNSTHWHEQGGDESTIPVTYCDLR
;
A
#
# COMPACT_ATOMS: atom_id res chain seq x y z
N ILE A 1 -3.79 -28.89 0.39
CA ILE A 1 -4.33 -28.08 1.50
C ILE A 1 -5.47 -27.29 0.91
N ASP A 2 -6.64 -27.33 1.53
CA ASP A 2 -7.78 -26.51 1.12
C ASP A 2 -7.54 -25.04 1.50
N LEU A 3 -8.46 -24.18 1.08
CA LEU A 3 -8.31 -22.74 1.24
C LEU A 3 -8.28 -22.31 2.71
N GLU A 4 -9.22 -22.81 3.52
CA GLU A 4 -9.33 -22.48 4.94
C GLU A 4 -8.09 -22.93 5.71
N GLN A 5 -7.64 -24.14 5.48
CA GLN A 5 -6.39 -24.66 6.06
C GLN A 5 -5.17 -23.80 5.66
N SER A 6 -5.15 -23.29 4.43
CA SER A 6 -4.08 -22.39 3.98
C SER A 6 -4.07 -21.07 4.75
N LEU A 7 -5.23 -20.46 4.98
CA LEU A 7 -5.35 -19.22 5.73
C LEU A 7 -4.89 -19.38 7.19
N HIS A 8 -5.31 -20.47 7.84
CA HIS A 8 -4.86 -20.79 9.20
C HIS A 8 -3.36 -21.05 9.27
N ALA A 9 -2.82 -21.87 8.37
CA ALA A 9 -1.39 -22.22 8.34
C ALA A 9 -0.50 -20.98 8.13
N VAL A 10 -0.94 -20.01 7.32
CA VAL A 10 -0.24 -18.74 7.13
C VAL A 10 -0.34 -17.89 8.38
N SER A 11 -1.54 -17.74 8.96
CA SER A 11 -1.76 -16.95 10.17
C SER A 11 -0.89 -17.43 11.35
N GLU A 12 -0.79 -18.73 11.55
CA GLU A 12 0.05 -19.31 12.60
C GLU A 12 1.55 -19.01 12.44
N ARG A 13 2.01 -18.74 11.21
CA ARG A 13 3.41 -18.41 10.92
C ARG A 13 3.73 -16.92 11.02
N VAL A 14 2.74 -16.06 11.03
CA VAL A 14 2.95 -14.59 11.09
C VAL A 14 3.80 -14.17 12.29
N PRO A 15 3.62 -14.69 13.53
CA PRO A 15 4.47 -14.31 14.65
C PRO A 15 5.95 -14.66 14.45
N GLN A 16 6.24 -15.81 13.83
CA GLN A 16 7.61 -16.22 13.51
C GLN A 16 8.21 -15.33 12.42
N SER A 17 7.44 -15.00 11.40
CA SER A 17 7.82 -14.06 10.32
C SER A 17 8.10 -12.67 10.87
N ASP A 18 7.21 -12.15 11.71
CA ASP A 18 7.38 -10.84 12.36
C ASP A 18 8.66 -10.79 13.21
N ALA A 19 8.95 -11.84 13.98
CA ALA A 19 10.16 -11.95 14.78
C ALA A 19 11.44 -11.96 13.90
N PHE A 20 11.39 -12.65 12.77
CA PHE A 20 12.48 -12.67 11.79
C PHE A 20 12.73 -11.28 11.21
N TYR A 21 11.68 -10.59 10.74
CA TYR A 21 11.82 -9.22 10.22
C TYR A 21 12.25 -8.22 11.29
N ALA A 22 11.81 -8.38 12.54
CA ALA A 22 12.28 -7.53 13.64
C ALA A 22 13.78 -7.68 13.88
N LYS A 23 14.31 -8.91 13.80
CA LYS A 23 15.75 -9.16 13.87
C LYS A 23 16.50 -8.46 12.73
N LEU A 24 16.01 -8.59 11.49
CA LEU A 24 16.64 -7.93 10.34
C LEU A 24 16.57 -6.41 10.45
N ALA A 25 15.44 -5.84 10.88
CA ALA A 25 15.28 -4.40 11.07
C ALA A 25 16.33 -3.84 12.06
N ALA A 26 16.57 -4.54 13.15
CA ALA A 26 17.57 -4.16 14.13
C ALA A 26 19.00 -4.36 13.61
N GLU A 27 19.30 -5.51 12.98
CA GLU A 27 20.63 -5.88 12.48
C GLU A 27 21.10 -4.88 11.40
N PHE A 28 20.22 -4.52 10.47
CA PHE A 28 20.57 -3.61 9.37
C PHE A 28 20.21 -2.14 9.64
N SER A 29 19.65 -1.83 10.82
CA SER A 29 19.22 -0.48 11.19
C SER A 29 18.22 0.14 10.18
N VAL A 30 17.27 -0.65 9.69
CA VAL A 30 16.26 -0.26 8.68
C VAL A 30 14.85 -0.41 9.19
N HIS A 31 13.91 0.35 8.60
CA HIS A 31 12.48 0.07 8.76
C HIS A 31 12.08 -1.02 7.77
N ILE A 32 11.26 -1.96 8.20
CA ILE A 32 10.74 -3.04 7.36
C ILE A 32 9.20 -3.05 7.42
N LEU A 33 8.57 -2.96 6.26
CA LEU A 33 7.17 -3.32 6.11
C LEU A 33 7.10 -4.80 5.76
N THR A 34 6.45 -5.61 6.60
CA THR A 34 6.28 -7.03 6.33
C THR A 34 5.33 -7.26 5.16
N PRO A 35 5.40 -8.38 4.45
CA PRO A 35 4.31 -8.81 3.57
C PRO A 35 2.98 -8.82 4.32
N SER A 36 1.88 -8.48 3.65
CA SER A 36 0.57 -8.65 4.25
C SER A 36 0.13 -10.11 4.19
N ALA A 37 -0.57 -10.54 5.22
CA ALA A 37 -1.00 -11.93 5.38
C ALA A 37 -2.36 -12.02 6.09
N PRO A 38 -3.12 -13.12 5.91
CA PRO A 38 -4.28 -13.39 6.73
C PRO A 38 -3.86 -13.60 8.19
N VAL A 39 -4.54 -12.93 9.11
CA VAL A 39 -4.33 -13.04 10.56
C VAL A 39 -5.66 -13.21 11.25
N PHE A 40 -5.82 -14.32 11.97
CA PHE A 40 -6.96 -14.52 12.86
C PHE A 40 -6.67 -13.80 14.18
N ASP A 41 -7.37 -12.70 14.40
CA ASP A 41 -7.26 -11.87 15.60
C ASP A 41 -8.65 -11.68 16.21
N THR A 42 -8.93 -12.41 17.28
CA THR A 42 -10.24 -12.41 17.92
C THR A 42 -10.64 -11.06 18.56
N ASN A 43 -9.67 -10.16 18.79
CA ASN A 43 -9.97 -8.79 19.22
C ASN A 43 -10.54 -7.94 18.10
N VAL A 44 -10.38 -8.39 16.85
CA VAL A 44 -10.79 -7.68 15.64
C VAL A 44 -12.05 -8.31 15.05
N HIS A 45 -12.01 -9.61 14.84
CA HIS A 45 -13.15 -10.39 14.36
C HIS A 45 -13.13 -11.80 14.99
N PRO A 46 -14.26 -12.31 15.49
CA PRO A 46 -14.28 -13.58 16.21
C PRO A 46 -13.84 -14.78 15.35
N ASP A 47 -14.25 -14.82 14.09
CA ASP A 47 -14.16 -16.04 13.30
C ASP A 47 -13.48 -15.85 11.93
N ARG A 48 -13.19 -14.61 11.51
CA ARG A 48 -12.68 -14.28 10.18
C ARG A 48 -11.29 -13.66 10.27
N PRO A 49 -10.36 -14.00 9.35
CA PRO A 49 -9.07 -13.35 9.31
C PRO A 49 -9.19 -11.91 8.79
N VAL A 50 -8.26 -11.06 9.20
CA VAL A 50 -7.97 -9.79 8.53
C VAL A 50 -6.73 -9.94 7.66
N ASN A 51 -6.60 -9.16 6.59
CA ASN A 51 -5.37 -9.09 5.81
C ASN A 51 -4.49 -7.99 6.42
N ARG A 52 -3.39 -8.38 7.09
CA ARG A 52 -2.57 -7.52 7.95
C ARG A 52 -1.12 -7.45 7.52
N THR A 53 -0.56 -6.26 7.54
CA THR A 53 0.88 -5.99 7.45
C THR A 53 1.37 -5.31 8.72
N ARG A 54 2.69 -5.34 8.97
CA ARG A 54 3.34 -4.69 10.10
C ARG A 54 4.50 -3.82 9.65
N LEU A 55 4.56 -2.58 10.10
CA LEU A 55 5.77 -1.76 9.98
C LEU A 55 6.60 -1.92 11.24
N ILE A 56 7.86 -2.28 11.07
CA ILE A 56 8.84 -2.54 12.13
C ILE A 56 9.97 -1.54 12.02
N ALA A 57 10.25 -0.83 13.09
CA ALA A 57 11.37 0.09 13.20
C ALA A 57 12.64 -0.60 13.74
N PRO A 58 13.85 -0.08 13.46
CA PRO A 58 15.11 -0.68 13.91
C PRO A 58 15.24 -0.76 15.44
N ASN A 59 14.53 0.07 16.17
CA ASN A 59 14.49 0.06 17.65
C ASN A 59 13.52 -0.98 18.24
N GLY A 60 12.93 -1.84 17.42
CA GLY A 60 11.97 -2.86 17.82
C GLY A 60 10.52 -2.39 17.99
N LYS A 61 10.23 -1.09 17.92
CA LYS A 61 8.85 -0.60 17.89
C LYS A 61 8.18 -1.04 16.60
N SER A 62 6.92 -1.44 16.69
CA SER A 62 6.15 -1.84 15.51
C SER A 62 4.66 -1.55 15.68
N ALA A 63 3.96 -1.41 14.56
CA ALA A 63 2.50 -1.30 14.54
C ALA A 63 1.95 -1.94 13.25
N VAL A 64 0.67 -2.30 13.28
CA VAL A 64 0.02 -3.02 12.17
C VAL A 64 -0.96 -2.12 11.42
N GLN A 65 -1.14 -2.41 10.14
CA GLN A 65 -2.21 -1.89 9.31
C GLN A 65 -2.98 -3.06 8.73
N ASP A 66 -4.30 -3.04 8.90
CA ASP A 66 -5.21 -4.00 8.28
C ASP A 66 -5.76 -3.40 6.98
N LYS A 67 -5.89 -4.24 5.98
CA LYS A 67 -6.48 -3.87 4.69
C LYS A 67 -7.91 -3.38 4.88
N GLN A 68 -8.25 -2.31 4.18
CA GLN A 68 -9.54 -1.63 4.37
C GLN A 68 -10.62 -2.20 3.43
N ILE A 69 -10.26 -2.45 2.18
CA ILE A 69 -11.22 -2.83 1.13
C ILE A 69 -10.81 -4.17 0.53
N MET A 70 -11.66 -5.17 0.73
CA MET A 70 -11.43 -6.52 0.22
C MET A 70 -11.82 -6.61 -1.26
N THR A 71 -11.00 -7.31 -2.05
CA THR A 71 -11.35 -7.73 -3.41
C THR A 71 -12.53 -8.71 -3.39
N VAL A 72 -13.11 -8.99 -4.55
CA VAL A 72 -14.18 -10.00 -4.66
C VAL A 72 -13.70 -11.35 -4.12
N PHE A 73 -12.49 -11.76 -4.49
CA PHE A 73 -11.91 -13.05 -4.07
C PHE A 73 -11.62 -13.13 -2.57
N GLU A 74 -11.19 -12.03 -1.96
CA GLU A 74 -11.01 -11.96 -0.50
C GLU A 74 -12.35 -12.00 0.25
N ARG A 75 -13.44 -11.54 -0.37
CA ARG A 75 -14.81 -11.63 0.19
C ARG A 75 -15.40 -13.02 0.05
N ASP A 76 -15.20 -13.64 -1.09
CA ASP A 76 -15.70 -14.96 -1.45
C ASP A 76 -14.72 -15.60 -2.47
N PRO A 77 -14.06 -16.71 -2.18
CA PRO A 77 -14.32 -17.66 -1.07
C PRO A 77 -13.46 -17.45 0.20
N TRP A 78 -12.59 -16.44 0.29
CA TRP A 78 -11.65 -16.33 1.41
C TRP A 78 -12.28 -15.84 2.71
N ASP A 79 -13.43 -15.22 2.64
CA ASP A 79 -14.17 -14.66 3.77
C ASP A 79 -13.32 -13.78 4.71
N VAL A 80 -12.43 -12.98 4.14
CA VAL A 80 -11.60 -12.02 4.88
C VAL A 80 -12.46 -10.88 5.40
N ALA A 81 -12.35 -10.58 6.68
CA ALA A 81 -13.06 -9.46 7.30
C ALA A 81 -12.53 -8.13 6.74
N THR A 82 -13.44 -7.18 6.57
CA THR A 82 -13.04 -5.79 6.27
C THR A 82 -12.17 -5.25 7.41
N GLY A 83 -11.19 -4.41 7.08
CA GLY A 83 -10.25 -3.87 8.04
C GLY A 83 -10.98 -3.22 9.23
N SER A 84 -10.53 -3.58 10.40
CA SER A 84 -11.05 -3.06 11.64
C SER A 84 -10.21 -1.89 12.09
N GLY A 85 -10.85 -0.78 12.21
CA GLY A 85 -10.23 0.44 12.71
C GLY A 85 -9.70 1.37 11.61
N PRO A 86 -9.22 2.54 12.01
CA PRO A 86 -8.80 3.58 11.10
C PRO A 86 -7.50 3.22 10.38
N LEU A 87 -7.27 3.89 9.25
CA LEU A 87 -5.94 4.00 8.66
C LEU A 87 -4.96 4.54 9.71
N LYS A 88 -3.73 4.01 9.69
CA LYS A 88 -2.69 4.43 10.61
C LYS A 88 -1.62 5.24 9.88
N LEU A 89 -1.20 6.31 10.53
CA LEU A 89 -0.03 7.07 10.15
C LEU A 89 1.11 6.67 11.08
N PHE A 90 2.17 6.11 10.50
CA PHE A 90 3.35 5.70 11.24
C PHE A 90 4.35 6.85 11.28
N ASP A 91 4.62 7.37 12.47
CA ASP A 91 5.64 8.40 12.69
C ASP A 91 6.99 7.72 12.89
N THR A 92 7.90 7.95 11.95
CA THR A 92 9.21 7.29 11.89
C THR A 92 10.34 8.28 11.77
N SER A 93 11.59 7.84 11.98
CA SER A 93 12.78 8.66 11.73
C SER A 93 12.97 9.04 10.24
N LEU A 94 12.26 8.38 9.32
CA LEU A 94 12.30 8.67 7.89
C LEU A 94 11.23 9.70 7.48
N GLY A 95 10.31 10.04 8.37
CA GLY A 95 9.11 10.82 8.12
C GLY A 95 7.86 10.00 8.36
N LYS A 96 6.71 10.58 8.05
CA LYS A 96 5.39 9.95 8.24
C LYS A 96 5.06 9.03 7.09
N ILE A 97 4.75 7.78 7.40
CA ILE A 97 4.48 6.70 6.44
C ILE A 97 3.03 6.25 6.58
N GLY A 98 2.30 6.16 5.48
CA GLY A 98 1.02 5.47 5.36
C GLY A 98 1.19 4.12 4.66
N VAL A 99 0.21 3.23 4.80
CA VAL A 99 0.18 1.95 4.09
C VAL A 99 -1.19 1.74 3.44
N LEU A 100 -1.19 1.38 2.17
CA LEU A 100 -2.36 0.97 1.40
C LEU A 100 -2.10 -0.42 0.81
N ILE A 101 -2.79 -1.43 1.32
CA ILE A 101 -2.53 -2.81 0.91
C ILE A 101 -3.21 -3.09 -0.43
N CYS A 102 -2.39 -3.24 -1.50
CA CYS A 102 -2.83 -3.69 -2.82
C CYS A 102 -4.05 -2.88 -3.33
N TYR A 103 -5.24 -3.49 -3.34
CA TYR A 103 -6.50 -2.90 -3.78
C TYR A 103 -6.86 -1.59 -3.08
N ASP A 104 -6.46 -1.38 -1.82
CA ASP A 104 -6.69 -0.10 -1.11
C ASP A 104 -6.11 1.09 -1.88
N SER A 105 -5.01 0.90 -2.63
CA SER A 105 -4.37 1.96 -3.41
C SER A 105 -5.22 2.48 -4.57
N GLU A 106 -6.22 1.70 -5.01
CA GLU A 106 -7.13 2.10 -6.09
C GLU A 106 -8.22 3.08 -5.60
N PHE A 107 -8.34 3.31 -4.28
CA PHE A 107 -9.37 4.16 -3.69
C PHE A 107 -8.79 5.51 -3.24
N PRO A 108 -9.14 6.63 -3.94
CA PRO A 108 -8.49 7.92 -3.72
C PRO A 108 -8.69 8.47 -2.30
N LEU A 109 -9.85 8.28 -1.68
CA LEU A 109 -10.13 8.82 -0.35
C LEU A 109 -9.25 8.21 0.74
N LEU A 110 -8.82 6.95 0.61
CA LEU A 110 -7.89 6.34 1.56
C LEU A 110 -6.51 7.00 1.49
N GLY A 111 -6.00 7.19 0.27
CA GLY A 111 -4.75 7.92 0.06
C GLY A 111 -4.86 9.37 0.54
N ARG A 112 -5.99 10.02 0.24
CA ARG A 112 -6.23 11.40 0.67
C ARG A 112 -6.21 11.55 2.19
N ALA A 113 -6.86 10.67 2.92
CA ALA A 113 -6.86 10.69 4.38
C ALA A 113 -5.44 10.58 4.97
N LEU A 114 -4.59 9.72 4.39
CA LEU A 114 -3.20 9.61 4.81
C LEU A 114 -2.39 10.88 4.53
N ILE A 115 -2.58 11.49 3.36
CA ILE A 115 -1.90 12.72 2.98
C ILE A 115 -2.31 13.89 3.87
N GLU A 116 -3.59 14.05 4.17
CA GLU A 116 -4.09 15.08 5.10
C GLU A 116 -3.58 14.89 6.52
N ALA A 117 -3.41 13.65 6.95
CA ALA A 117 -2.75 13.33 8.21
C ALA A 117 -1.24 13.60 8.19
N GLY A 118 -0.66 13.91 7.01
CA GLY A 118 0.73 14.31 6.83
C GLY A 118 1.65 13.22 6.31
N ALA A 119 1.14 12.15 5.70
CA ALA A 119 2.00 11.12 5.09
C ALA A 119 2.89 11.74 4.00
N ALA A 120 4.19 11.50 4.09
CA ALA A 120 5.17 11.79 3.05
C ALA A 120 5.39 10.59 2.13
N TYR A 121 5.23 9.40 2.67
CA TYR A 121 5.39 8.13 1.96
C TYR A 121 4.13 7.28 2.11
N ILE A 122 3.78 6.55 1.05
CA ILE A 122 2.73 5.53 1.07
C ILE A 122 3.33 4.23 0.55
N LEU A 123 3.32 3.18 1.38
CA LEU A 123 3.81 1.86 1.01
C LEU A 123 2.65 1.00 0.53
N VAL A 124 2.84 0.30 -0.59
CA VAL A 124 1.81 -0.49 -1.27
C VAL A 124 2.30 -1.93 -1.45
N PRO A 125 2.23 -2.76 -0.40
CA PRO A 125 2.47 -4.18 -0.56
C PRO A 125 1.34 -4.80 -1.38
N SER A 126 1.65 -5.62 -2.39
CA SER A 126 0.64 -6.18 -3.27
C SER A 126 0.92 -7.62 -3.68
N CYS A 127 -0.18 -8.35 -3.90
CA CYS A 127 -0.20 -9.67 -4.49
C CYS A 127 -1.28 -9.67 -5.57
N THR A 128 -0.88 -9.83 -6.82
CA THR A 128 -1.79 -9.86 -7.96
C THR A 128 -1.45 -11.05 -8.85
N GLU A 129 -2.43 -11.88 -9.12
CA GLU A 129 -2.30 -13.07 -9.94
C GLU A 129 -2.08 -12.72 -11.42
N ALA A 130 -2.87 -11.78 -11.91
CA ALA A 130 -2.87 -11.40 -13.31
C ALA A 130 -2.21 -10.04 -13.55
N LEU A 131 -1.61 -9.87 -14.73
CA LEU A 131 -0.97 -8.63 -15.16
C LEU A 131 -1.92 -7.42 -15.07
N ALA A 132 -3.22 -7.61 -15.37
CA ALA A 132 -4.22 -6.55 -15.24
C ALA A 132 -4.38 -6.10 -13.78
N GLY A 133 -4.28 -7.01 -12.80
CA GLY A 133 -4.28 -6.69 -11.37
C GLY A 133 -3.08 -5.83 -10.98
N TYR A 134 -1.91 -6.24 -11.42
CA TYR A 134 -0.68 -5.46 -11.23
C TYR A 134 -0.82 -4.03 -11.77
N TRP A 135 -1.31 -3.87 -13.01
CA TRP A 135 -1.46 -2.54 -13.61
C TRP A 135 -2.46 -1.66 -12.87
N ARG A 136 -3.56 -2.22 -12.35
CA ARG A 136 -4.50 -1.43 -11.51
C ARG A 136 -3.82 -0.89 -10.26
N VAL A 137 -3.11 -1.76 -9.50
CA VAL A 137 -2.40 -1.33 -8.30
C VAL A 137 -1.31 -0.31 -8.62
N ARG A 138 -0.57 -0.51 -9.72
CA ARG A 138 0.45 0.45 -10.19
C ARG A 138 -0.17 1.82 -10.52
N ILE A 139 -1.26 1.84 -11.27
CA ILE A 139 -1.99 3.07 -11.60
C ILE A 139 -2.46 3.75 -10.31
N GLY A 140 -3.01 2.98 -9.37
CA GLY A 140 -3.41 3.48 -8.06
C GLY A 140 -2.23 4.12 -7.31
N ALA A 141 -1.10 3.44 -7.21
CA ALA A 141 0.10 3.95 -6.54
C ALA A 141 0.62 5.25 -7.18
N ILE A 142 0.72 5.29 -8.52
CA ILE A 142 1.12 6.50 -9.26
C ILE A 142 0.13 7.65 -9.01
N SER A 143 -1.17 7.37 -9.03
CA SER A 143 -2.20 8.38 -8.76
C SER A 143 -2.09 8.96 -7.35
N ARG A 144 -1.82 8.12 -6.36
CA ARG A 144 -1.59 8.60 -4.97
C ARG A 144 -0.35 9.47 -4.86
N ALA A 145 0.73 9.14 -5.59
CA ALA A 145 1.93 9.98 -5.64
C ALA A 145 1.65 11.37 -6.25
N LEU A 146 0.90 11.41 -7.35
CA LEU A 146 0.50 12.64 -8.03
C LEU A 146 -0.41 13.49 -7.13
N GLU A 147 -1.53 12.94 -6.66
CA GLU A 147 -2.56 13.66 -5.91
C GLU A 147 -2.06 14.17 -4.55
N GLY A 148 -1.23 13.36 -3.89
CA GLY A 148 -0.68 13.67 -2.58
C GLY A 148 0.63 14.46 -2.60
N GLN A 149 1.23 14.64 -3.78
CA GLN A 149 2.61 15.12 -3.89
C GLN A 149 3.51 14.42 -2.87
N CYS A 150 3.51 13.09 -2.92
CA CYS A 150 4.24 12.22 -2.00
C CYS A 150 5.00 11.16 -2.80
N VAL A 151 5.80 10.35 -2.12
CA VAL A 151 6.42 9.19 -2.72
C VAL A 151 5.60 7.93 -2.37
N THR A 152 5.29 7.13 -3.37
CA THR A 152 4.72 5.80 -3.16
C THR A 152 5.72 4.73 -3.54
N ALA A 153 5.80 3.68 -2.73
CA ALA A 153 6.65 2.52 -3.00
C ALA A 153 5.80 1.25 -3.03
N MET A 154 5.77 0.58 -4.18
CA MET A 154 5.01 -0.63 -4.42
C MET A 154 5.94 -1.83 -4.51
N ALA A 155 5.59 -2.91 -3.82
CA ALA A 155 6.26 -4.19 -3.92
C ALA A 155 5.24 -5.26 -4.28
N SER A 156 5.52 -6.03 -5.33
CA SER A 156 4.63 -7.09 -5.82
C SER A 156 5.21 -8.46 -5.55
N VAL A 157 4.35 -9.39 -5.13
CA VAL A 157 4.70 -10.82 -5.18
C VAL A 157 4.82 -11.24 -6.63
N VAL A 158 5.88 -11.98 -6.95
CA VAL A 158 6.14 -12.51 -8.30
C VAL A 158 6.52 -13.98 -8.25
N GLY A 159 6.19 -14.71 -9.30
CA GLY A 159 6.48 -16.14 -9.43
C GLY A 159 5.25 -17.01 -9.30
N ASN A 160 5.44 -18.30 -9.55
CA ASN A 160 4.37 -19.30 -9.50
C ASN A 160 4.68 -20.35 -8.44
N VAL A 161 3.64 -20.84 -7.79
CA VAL A 161 3.71 -21.94 -6.83
C VAL A 161 2.61 -22.95 -7.16
N ASP A 162 2.99 -24.15 -7.53
CA ASP A 162 2.08 -25.22 -7.97
C ASP A 162 1.50 -26.05 -6.80
N TRP A 163 2.03 -25.86 -5.60
CA TRP A 163 1.55 -26.53 -4.38
C TRP A 163 0.44 -25.76 -3.64
N SER A 164 0.18 -24.49 -3.97
CA SER A 164 -0.87 -23.67 -3.37
C SER A 164 -1.93 -23.34 -4.42
N LYS A 165 -3.20 -23.50 -4.04
CA LYS A 165 -4.35 -23.07 -4.85
C LYS A 165 -4.89 -21.70 -4.44
N SER A 166 -4.36 -21.16 -3.35
CA SER A 166 -4.83 -19.87 -2.80
C SER A 166 -4.09 -18.68 -3.40
N VAL A 167 -2.78 -18.84 -3.60
CA VAL A 167 -1.90 -17.87 -4.27
C VAL A 167 -0.93 -18.71 -5.09
N ASP A 168 -1.33 -19.09 -6.28
CA ASP A 168 -0.57 -19.98 -7.17
C ASP A 168 0.28 -19.20 -8.18
N ALA A 169 -0.08 -17.97 -8.48
CA ALA A 169 0.65 -17.08 -9.37
C ALA A 169 0.82 -15.67 -8.79
N GLY A 170 1.97 -15.07 -9.07
CA GLY A 170 2.25 -13.68 -8.76
C GLY A 170 2.78 -12.95 -9.99
N SER A 171 2.09 -11.88 -10.39
CA SER A 171 2.45 -11.05 -11.54
C SER A 171 2.70 -9.61 -11.12
N GLY A 172 3.87 -9.07 -11.47
CA GLY A 172 4.17 -7.68 -11.15
C GLY A 172 5.65 -7.35 -11.16
N MET A 173 5.98 -6.21 -10.58
CA MET A 173 7.35 -5.75 -10.30
C MET A 173 7.32 -4.71 -9.19
N GLY A 174 8.46 -4.38 -8.60
CA GLY A 174 8.62 -3.24 -7.71
C GLY A 174 8.51 -1.92 -8.45
N GLY A 175 8.04 -0.86 -7.77
CA GLY A 175 8.00 0.48 -8.32
C GLY A 175 8.05 1.55 -7.23
N ILE A 176 8.79 2.63 -7.49
CA ILE A 176 8.87 3.81 -6.62
C ILE A 176 8.45 5.00 -7.47
N PHE A 177 7.44 5.72 -7.02
CA PHE A 177 6.81 6.78 -7.78
C PHE A 177 6.75 8.06 -6.97
N GLY A 178 6.95 9.20 -7.63
CA GLY A 178 6.78 10.54 -7.08
C GLY A 178 5.84 11.38 -7.95
N PRO A 179 5.53 12.60 -7.55
CA PRO A 179 4.78 13.50 -8.41
C PRO A 179 5.62 13.88 -9.64
N PRO A 180 5.05 13.94 -10.85
CA PRO A 180 5.76 14.45 -12.02
C PRO A 180 5.87 15.97 -11.97
N ASP A 181 6.76 16.48 -11.14
CA ASP A 181 6.94 17.92 -10.84
C ASP A 181 8.41 18.19 -10.46
N THR A 182 8.72 19.41 -10.09
CA THR A 182 10.06 19.87 -9.70
C THR A 182 10.72 18.94 -8.67
N GLY A 183 11.94 18.51 -8.97
CA GLY A 183 12.71 17.58 -8.13
C GLY A 183 12.44 16.10 -8.41
N PHE A 184 11.43 15.77 -9.21
CA PHE A 184 11.06 14.41 -9.56
C PHE A 184 11.11 14.15 -11.08
N PRO A 185 11.23 12.88 -11.52
CA PRO A 185 11.17 12.56 -12.95
C PRO A 185 9.84 13.01 -13.59
N SER A 186 9.90 13.49 -14.82
CA SER A 186 8.71 13.96 -15.57
C SER A 186 7.66 12.87 -15.82
N THR A 187 8.04 11.61 -15.72
CA THR A 187 7.13 10.45 -15.79
C THR A 187 6.48 10.10 -14.46
N GLY A 188 6.97 10.67 -13.35
CA GLY A 188 6.63 10.24 -12.00
C GLY A 188 7.25 8.90 -11.58
N VAL A 189 8.00 8.23 -12.46
CA VAL A 189 8.66 6.95 -12.13
C VAL A 189 10.08 7.22 -11.65
N ILE A 190 10.34 7.04 -10.35
CA ILE A 190 11.66 7.22 -9.75
C ILE A 190 12.52 5.98 -10.03
N ALA A 191 11.96 4.79 -9.77
CA ALA A 191 12.58 3.52 -10.09
C ALA A 191 11.52 2.45 -10.33
N GLU A 192 11.87 1.45 -11.14
CA GLU A 192 11.05 0.27 -11.33
C GLU A 192 11.89 -0.98 -11.52
N GLY A 193 11.34 -2.12 -11.15
CA GLY A 193 11.95 -3.43 -11.33
C GLY A 193 11.75 -3.98 -12.75
N ILE A 194 12.01 -5.27 -12.90
CA ILE A 194 11.75 -5.99 -14.13
C ILE A 194 10.49 -6.84 -13.94
N LEU A 195 9.56 -6.73 -14.88
CA LEU A 195 8.27 -7.42 -14.79
C LEU A 195 8.46 -8.93 -14.61
N ASN A 196 7.76 -9.49 -13.62
CA ASN A 196 7.77 -10.90 -13.25
C ASN A 196 9.16 -11.47 -12.90
N GLN A 197 10.09 -10.60 -12.51
CA GLN A 197 11.38 -11.01 -11.98
C GLN A 197 11.53 -10.63 -10.51
N ALA A 198 11.99 -11.59 -9.70
CA ALA A 198 12.35 -11.32 -8.32
C ALA A 198 13.61 -10.44 -8.27
N GLY A 199 13.62 -9.46 -7.37
CA GLY A 199 14.75 -8.56 -7.20
C GLY A 199 14.43 -7.35 -6.33
N TRP A 200 15.42 -6.49 -6.16
CA TRP A 200 15.30 -5.23 -5.44
C TRP A 200 15.05 -4.07 -6.39
N THR A 201 14.10 -3.22 -6.03
CA THR A 201 13.93 -1.89 -6.66
C THR A 201 14.38 -0.86 -5.64
N ILE A 202 15.41 -0.10 -5.96
CA ILE A 202 16.09 0.81 -5.03
C ILE A 202 16.12 2.22 -5.61
N ALA A 203 15.78 3.21 -4.81
CA ALA A 203 15.94 4.62 -5.15
C ALA A 203 16.10 5.47 -3.89
N ASP A 204 16.68 6.65 -4.08
CA ASP A 204 16.65 7.70 -3.09
C ASP A 204 15.33 8.50 -3.20
N ALA A 205 14.72 8.76 -2.06
CA ALA A 205 13.50 9.56 -1.97
C ALA A 205 13.53 10.42 -0.69
N PRO A 206 14.38 11.45 -0.66
CA PRO A 206 14.59 12.24 0.55
C PRO A 206 13.35 13.05 0.92
N LEU A 207 13.03 13.10 2.22
CA LEU A 207 11.87 13.84 2.75
C LEU A 207 11.87 15.31 2.32
N GLY A 208 13.05 15.94 2.28
CA GLY A 208 13.19 17.33 1.87
C GLY A 208 12.68 17.64 0.47
N GLU A 209 12.82 16.72 -0.48
CA GLU A 209 12.30 16.89 -1.85
C GLU A 209 10.76 16.84 -1.87
N ILE A 210 10.17 15.97 -1.05
CA ILE A 210 8.71 15.88 -0.91
C ILE A 210 8.16 17.17 -0.29
N GLU A 211 8.81 17.67 0.76
CA GLU A 211 8.41 18.93 1.39
C GLU A 211 8.61 20.13 0.44
N HIS A 212 9.67 20.08 -0.35
CA HIS A 212 9.98 21.14 -1.33
C HIS A 212 8.91 21.20 -2.42
N VAL A 213 8.58 20.07 -3.07
CA VAL A 213 7.58 20.06 -4.15
C VAL A 213 6.19 20.44 -3.67
N ARG A 214 5.80 20.09 -2.45
CA ARG A 214 4.54 20.56 -1.85
C ARG A 214 4.46 22.05 -1.67
N LYS A 215 5.59 22.72 -1.42
CA LYS A 215 5.67 24.17 -1.20
C LYS A 215 5.88 24.95 -2.49
N THR A 216 6.67 24.45 -3.42
CA THR A 216 7.23 25.21 -4.55
C THR A 216 7.00 24.57 -5.92
N GLY A 217 6.35 23.40 -5.97
CA GLY A 217 6.04 22.71 -7.22
C GLY A 217 5.25 23.57 -8.21
N VAL A 218 5.33 23.24 -9.49
CA VAL A 218 4.62 23.93 -10.58
C VAL A 218 3.11 23.83 -10.39
N VAL A 219 2.65 22.69 -9.86
CA VAL A 219 1.27 22.47 -9.44
C VAL A 219 1.25 22.05 -7.97
N ARG A 220 0.15 22.27 -7.28
CA ARG A 220 0.03 22.01 -5.84
C ARG A 220 -1.23 21.22 -5.53
N ASN A 221 -1.30 20.01 -6.07
CA ASN A 221 -2.46 19.14 -5.92
C ASN A 221 -2.87 18.92 -4.47
N SER A 222 -1.90 18.72 -3.57
CA SER A 222 -2.16 18.53 -2.14
C SER A 222 -2.78 19.75 -1.47
N THR A 223 -2.43 20.97 -1.92
CA THR A 223 -2.96 22.25 -1.40
C THR A 223 -4.31 22.58 -2.01
N HIS A 224 -4.44 22.44 -3.34
CA HIS A 224 -5.65 22.81 -4.09
C HIS A 224 -6.75 21.74 -3.98
N TRP A 225 -6.51 20.64 -3.27
CA TRP A 225 -7.48 19.57 -3.12
C TRP A 225 -8.85 20.07 -2.64
N HIS A 226 -8.86 20.99 -1.68
CA HIS A 226 -10.09 21.53 -1.10
C HIS A 226 -10.92 22.40 -2.05
N GLU A 227 -10.35 22.82 -3.17
CA GLU A 227 -11.06 23.60 -4.17
C GLU A 227 -12.05 22.78 -5.01
N GLN A 228 -12.03 21.44 -4.87
CA GLN A 228 -12.92 20.53 -5.62
C GLN A 228 -14.38 20.56 -5.21
N GLY A 229 -14.74 21.22 -4.12
CA GLY A 229 -16.14 21.31 -3.70
C GLY A 229 -16.44 20.91 -2.26
N GLY A 230 -15.44 20.89 -1.38
CA GLY A 230 -15.61 20.73 0.07
C GLY A 230 -15.73 19.29 0.55
N ASP A 231 -15.74 19.16 1.86
CA ASP A 231 -15.48 17.89 2.58
C ASP A 231 -16.62 16.87 2.52
N GLU A 232 -17.83 17.28 2.23
CA GLU A 232 -19.01 16.43 2.37
C GLU A 232 -19.98 16.49 1.21
N SER A 233 -19.80 17.44 0.32
CA SER A 233 -20.74 17.61 -0.76
C SER A 233 -20.41 16.67 -1.91
N THR A 234 -21.39 15.97 -2.36
CA THR A 234 -21.38 15.45 -3.72
C THR A 234 -21.16 16.60 -4.68
N ILE A 235 -20.04 16.56 -5.41
CA ILE A 235 -19.82 17.52 -6.51
C ILE A 235 -21.04 17.42 -7.42
N PRO A 236 -21.76 18.53 -7.68
CA PRO A 236 -22.99 18.47 -8.45
C PRO A 236 -22.69 18.10 -9.90
N VAL A 237 -23.42 17.12 -10.40
CA VAL A 237 -23.35 16.68 -11.81
C VAL A 237 -24.70 16.94 -12.44
N THR A 238 -24.72 17.71 -13.54
CA THR A 238 -25.94 17.99 -14.32
C THR A 238 -25.99 17.04 -15.51
N TYR A 239 -27.12 16.35 -15.66
CA TYR A 239 -27.40 15.54 -16.84
C TYR A 239 -27.88 16.42 -17.99
N CYS A 240 -27.19 16.35 -19.14
CA CYS A 240 -27.60 17.02 -20.38
C CYS A 240 -27.89 15.95 -21.44
N ASP A 241 -29.14 15.87 -21.91
CA ASP A 241 -29.51 14.99 -23.03
C ASP A 241 -29.16 15.66 -24.34
N LEU A 242 -28.25 15.05 -25.11
CA LEU A 242 -27.83 15.50 -26.45
C LEU A 242 -28.18 14.50 -27.55
N ARG A 243 -29.09 13.59 -27.27
CA ARG A 243 -29.57 12.59 -28.26
C ARG A 243 -30.63 13.14 -29.16
#